data_45085f74ad8e42d2650f4b91b01f3d9b
#
_entry.id   45085f74ad8e42d2650f4b91b01f3d9b
#
_cell.length_a   1.000
_cell.length_b   1.000
_cell.length_c   1.000
_cell.angle_alpha   90.00
_cell.angle_beta   90.00
_cell.angle_gamma   90.00
#
_symmetry.space_group_name_H-M   'P 1'
#
loop_
_entity.id
_entity.type
_entity.pdbx_description
1 polymer ?
#
loop_
_entity_poly.entity_id
_entity_poly.type
_entity_poly.pdbx_seq_one_letter_code
_entity_poly.pdbx_strand_id
1 'polypeptide(L)' 'MDKQEIQARVKKVVARVLKMEEAGIADDANFVFDLGADSMQSLELVAGFEEDFDIEMDQDRALEIQTIDGAVDFIAEYV' A
#
# COMPACT_ATOMS: atom_id res chain seq x y z
N MET A 1 -4.50 -8.73 -13.24
CA MET A 1 -4.04 -7.32 -13.21
C MET A 1 -2.54 -7.31 -13.25
N ASP A 2 -1.92 -6.50 -14.09
CA ASP A 2 -0.46 -6.50 -14.13
C ASP A 2 0.13 -5.68 -12.98
N LYS A 3 1.42 -5.91 -12.68
CA LYS A 3 2.06 -5.28 -11.54
C LYS A 3 2.19 -3.76 -11.64
N GLN A 4 2.31 -3.23 -12.85
CA GLN A 4 2.38 -1.78 -13.04
C GLN A 4 1.05 -1.12 -12.66
N GLU A 5 -0.04 -1.75 -13.01
CA GLU A 5 -1.37 -1.26 -12.64
C GLU A 5 -1.59 -1.35 -11.13
N ILE A 6 -1.19 -2.47 -10.53
CA ILE A 6 -1.27 -2.64 -9.08
C ILE A 6 -0.44 -1.56 -8.39
N GLN A 7 0.78 -1.34 -8.85
CA GLN A 7 1.67 -0.33 -8.27
C GLN A 7 1.06 1.07 -8.34
N ALA A 8 0.51 1.44 -9.47
CA ALA A 8 -0.12 2.75 -9.63
C ALA A 8 -1.28 2.92 -8.65
N ARG A 9 -2.10 1.89 -8.48
CA ARG A 9 -3.23 1.95 -7.55
C ARG A 9 -2.79 1.95 -6.10
N VAL A 10 -1.73 1.20 -5.77
CA VAL A 10 -1.14 1.20 -4.43
C VAL A 10 -0.67 2.61 -4.08
N LYS A 11 0.05 3.27 -5.00
CA LYS A 11 0.53 4.62 -4.76
C LYS A 11 -0.60 5.62 -4.59
N LYS A 12 -1.70 5.46 -5.32
CA LYS A 12 -2.88 6.32 -5.15
C LYS A 12 -3.47 6.19 -3.75
N VAL A 13 -3.63 4.96 -3.27
CA VAL A 13 -4.16 4.72 -1.92
C VAL A 13 -3.23 5.33 -0.88
N VAL A 14 -1.93 5.09 -1.01
CA VAL A 14 -0.93 5.62 -0.08
C VAL A 14 -0.97 7.15 -0.06
N ALA A 15 -1.00 7.78 -1.23
CA ALA A 15 -1.06 9.24 -1.34
C ALA A 15 -2.30 9.79 -0.65
N ARG A 16 -3.44 9.14 -0.82
CA ARG A 16 -4.69 9.55 -0.18
C ARG A 16 -4.64 9.42 1.32
N VAL A 17 -4.19 8.26 1.83
CA VAL A 17 -4.17 7.98 3.26
C VAL A 17 -3.15 8.85 3.97
N LEU A 18 -1.96 8.98 3.40
CA LEU A 18 -0.88 9.75 4.02
C LEU A 18 -0.89 11.23 3.64
N LYS A 19 -1.82 11.64 2.79
CA LYS A 19 -2.01 13.03 2.35
C LYS A 19 -0.73 13.61 1.73
N MET A 20 -0.19 12.89 0.75
CA MET A 20 1.01 13.30 0.03
C MET A 20 0.81 13.10 -1.47
N GLU A 21 1.72 13.61 -2.28
CA GLU A 21 1.64 13.47 -3.73
C GLU A 21 2.18 12.13 -4.20
N GLU A 22 1.49 11.48 -5.15
CA GLU A 22 1.92 10.21 -5.72
C GLU A 22 3.32 10.30 -6.32
N ALA A 23 3.65 11.42 -6.95
CA ALA A 23 4.93 11.60 -7.60
C ALA A 23 6.10 11.57 -6.61
N GLY A 24 5.85 11.80 -5.33
CA GLY A 24 6.86 11.74 -4.28
C GLY A 24 7.07 10.35 -3.71
N ILE A 25 6.36 9.33 -4.21
CA ILE A 25 6.43 7.99 -3.66
C ILE A 25 7.31 7.12 -4.55
N ALA A 26 8.47 6.70 -4.03
CA ALA A 26 9.35 5.79 -4.74
C ALA A 26 8.77 4.37 -4.75
N ASP A 27 9.14 3.59 -5.77
CA ASP A 27 8.63 2.22 -5.94
C ASP A 27 8.97 1.30 -4.77
N ASP A 28 10.07 1.56 -4.10
CA ASP A 28 10.56 0.78 -2.96
C ASP A 28 10.46 1.54 -1.63
N ALA A 29 9.68 2.61 -1.57
CA ALA A 29 9.56 3.44 -0.37
C ALA A 29 9.05 2.62 0.82
N ASN A 30 9.64 2.85 1.98
CA ASN A 30 9.20 2.25 3.23
C ASN A 30 8.09 3.12 3.83
N PHE A 31 6.98 2.52 4.20
CA PHE A 31 5.82 3.27 4.72
C PHE A 31 6.16 4.09 5.95
N VAL A 32 6.94 3.54 6.86
CA VAL A 32 7.28 4.21 8.11
C VAL A 32 8.51 5.11 7.95
N PHE A 33 9.61 4.57 7.44
CA PHE A 33 10.87 5.29 7.39
C PHE A 33 10.92 6.37 6.32
N ASP A 34 10.32 6.09 5.16
CA ASP A 34 10.37 7.03 4.04
C ASP A 34 9.15 7.91 3.95
N LEU A 35 7.98 7.37 4.29
CA LEU A 35 6.71 8.08 4.14
C LEU A 35 6.09 8.54 5.45
N GLY A 36 6.66 8.13 6.58
CA GLY A 36 6.25 8.63 7.89
C GLY A 36 4.93 8.09 8.43
N ALA A 37 4.49 6.93 7.95
CA ALA A 37 3.26 6.33 8.45
C ALA A 37 3.42 5.85 9.89
N ASP A 38 2.39 6.10 10.71
CA ASP A 38 2.32 5.56 12.07
C ASP A 38 1.47 4.28 12.09
N SER A 39 1.28 3.70 13.29
CA SER A 39 0.54 2.44 13.44
C SER A 39 -0.91 2.56 12.96
N MET A 40 -1.57 3.66 13.25
CA MET A 40 -2.95 3.87 12.83
C MET A 40 -3.03 4.04 11.31
N GLN A 41 -2.10 4.78 10.73
CA GLN A 41 -2.06 4.95 9.28
C GLN A 41 -1.76 3.65 8.56
N SER A 42 -0.95 2.76 9.17
CA SER A 42 -0.70 1.44 8.61
C SER A 42 -2.00 0.63 8.50
N LEU A 43 -2.86 0.69 9.52
CA LEU A 43 -4.18 0.06 9.48
C LEU A 43 -5.08 0.70 8.42
N GLU A 44 -5.02 2.02 8.30
CA GLU A 44 -5.78 2.74 7.27
C GLU A 44 -5.32 2.36 5.86
N LEU A 45 -4.03 2.14 5.68
CA LEU A 45 -3.49 1.69 4.39
C LEU A 45 -4.05 0.31 4.01
N VAL A 46 -4.06 -0.63 4.95
CA VAL A 46 -4.62 -1.96 4.72
C VAL A 46 -6.09 -1.85 4.30
N ALA A 47 -6.87 -1.08 5.05
CA ALA A 47 -8.28 -0.87 4.74
C ALA A 47 -8.47 -0.22 3.37
N GLY A 48 -7.62 0.74 3.03
CA GLY A 48 -7.66 1.41 1.73
C GLY A 48 -7.35 0.47 0.58
N PHE A 49 -6.38 -0.41 0.74
CA PHE A 49 -6.06 -1.41 -0.28
C PHE A 49 -7.22 -2.39 -0.47
N GLU A 50 -7.80 -2.87 0.62
CA GLU A 50 -8.93 -3.78 0.55
C GLU A 50 -10.12 -3.16 -0.18
N GLU A 51 -10.38 -1.89 0.10
CA GLU A 51 -11.48 -1.17 -0.54
C GLU A 51 -11.20 -0.92 -2.02
N ASP A 52 -10.00 -0.46 -2.35
CA ASP A 52 -9.66 -0.10 -3.72
C ASP A 52 -9.61 -1.33 -4.64
N PHE A 53 -9.08 -2.45 -4.15
CA PHE A 53 -8.95 -3.67 -4.93
C PHE A 53 -10.12 -4.63 -4.76
N ASP A 54 -11.04 -4.33 -3.86
CA ASP A 54 -12.19 -5.17 -3.54
C ASP A 54 -11.76 -6.59 -3.13
N ILE A 55 -10.86 -6.65 -2.17
CA ILE A 55 -10.29 -7.91 -1.65
C ILE A 55 -10.31 -7.90 -0.13
N GLU A 56 -10.23 -9.10 0.46
CA GLU A 56 -9.96 -9.24 1.89
C GLU A 56 -8.57 -9.80 2.07
N MET A 57 -7.70 -9.02 2.72
CA MET A 57 -6.33 -9.44 2.97
C MET A 57 -6.18 -10.01 4.37
N ASP A 58 -5.27 -10.97 4.52
CA ASP A 58 -4.87 -11.43 5.85
C ASP A 58 -4.21 -10.25 6.56
N GLN A 59 -4.83 -9.77 7.62
CA GLN A 59 -4.40 -8.54 8.30
C GLN A 59 -3.02 -8.69 8.94
N ASP A 60 -2.75 -9.85 9.54
CA ASP A 60 -1.45 -10.07 10.17
C ASP A 60 -0.32 -10.04 9.15
N ARG A 61 -0.53 -10.70 8.01
CA ARG A 61 0.45 -10.67 6.93
C ARG A 61 0.57 -9.28 6.31
N ALA A 62 -0.54 -8.59 6.14
CA ALA A 62 -0.55 -7.25 5.56
C ALA A 62 0.23 -6.26 6.42
N LEU A 63 0.12 -6.36 7.74
CA LEU A 63 0.82 -5.47 8.66
C LEU A 63 2.33 -5.72 8.71
N GLU A 64 2.79 -6.86 8.22
CA GLU A 64 4.22 -7.15 8.11
C GLU A 64 4.87 -6.50 6.88
N ILE A 65 4.06 -6.05 5.94
CA ILE A 65 4.55 -5.41 4.72
C ILE A 65 5.02 -3.99 5.05
N GLN A 66 6.25 -3.67 4.67
CA GLN A 66 6.88 -2.40 5.04
C GLN A 66 7.13 -1.47 3.87
N THR A 67 7.01 -1.96 2.62
CA THR A 67 7.37 -1.19 1.43
C THR A 67 6.29 -1.22 0.36
N ILE A 68 6.35 -0.25 -0.54
CA ILE A 68 5.43 -0.17 -1.69
C ILE A 68 5.51 -1.43 -2.55
N ASP A 69 6.71 -1.85 -2.93
CA ASP A 69 6.89 -3.05 -3.76
C ASP A 69 6.45 -4.32 -3.03
N GLY A 70 6.66 -4.40 -1.73
CA GLY A 70 6.13 -5.50 -0.92
C GLY A 70 4.62 -5.56 -0.95
N ALA A 71 3.96 -4.41 -0.86
CA ALA A 71 2.50 -4.32 -0.95
C ALA A 71 2.01 -4.75 -2.33
N VAL A 72 2.70 -4.33 -3.39
CA VAL A 72 2.35 -4.72 -4.76
C VAL A 72 2.41 -6.24 -4.92
N ASP A 73 3.48 -6.86 -4.46
CA ASP A 73 3.65 -8.31 -4.55
C ASP A 73 2.59 -9.05 -3.75
N PHE A 74 2.27 -8.55 -2.56
CA PHE A 74 1.26 -9.17 -1.69
C PHE A 74 -0.13 -9.08 -2.33
N ILE A 75 -0.50 -7.90 -2.82
CA ILE A 75 -1.81 -7.69 -3.46
C ILE A 75 -1.92 -8.54 -4.73
N ALA A 76 -0.81 -8.71 -5.46
CA ALA A 76 -0.81 -9.53 -6.67
C ALA A 76 -1.22 -10.99 -6.41
N GLU A 77 -1.10 -11.47 -5.18
CA GLU A 77 -1.57 -12.81 -4.82
C GLU A 77 -3.10 -12.89 -4.79
N TYR A 78 -3.79 -11.76 -4.66
CA TYR A 78 -5.25 -11.70 -4.50
C TYR A 78 -5.99 -11.30 -5.79
N VAL A 79 -5.30 -10.70 -6.74
CA VAL A 79 -5.95 -10.15 -7.95
C VAL A 79 -5.45 -10.74 -9.27
#